data_842b8969e2e937962db66f94934de70f
#
_entry.id   842b8969e2e937962db66f94934de70f
#
_cell.length_a   1.000
_cell.length_b   1.000
_cell.length_c   1.000
_cell.angle_alpha   90.00
_cell.angle_beta   90.00
_cell.angle_gamma   90.00
#
_symmetry.space_group_name_H-M   'P 1'
#
loop_
_entity.id
_entity.type
_entity.pdbx_description
1 polymer ?
#
loop_
_entity_poly.entity_id
_entity_poly.type
_entity_poly.pdbx_seq_one_letter_code
_entity_poly.pdbx_strand_id
1 'polypeptide(L)'
;MIVIDEEKIFDIIETRKPVSVALNGPDGLLPKVQDLTLRIGKKYGIPAYLLADTTWGTCDLNSNGAKVLNAEILFNIGHTSSMETFEENVIMIDAFDDISFDKVTEKCVELLRGKTISLITDSQHLNQIELIKKTLEEKGVNVKIGKG
;
A
#
# COMPACT_ATOMS: atom_id res chain seq x y z
N MET A 1 -3.76 -12.67 -1.36
CA MET A 1 -2.39 -12.44 -1.97
C MET A 1 -2.17 -10.94 -2.06
N ILE A 2 -1.03 -10.43 -1.61
CA ILE A 2 -0.80 -8.97 -1.62
C ILE A 2 -0.63 -8.47 -3.06
N VAL A 3 -1.36 -7.42 -3.40
CA VAL A 3 -1.36 -6.72 -4.70
C VAL A 3 -0.79 -5.32 -4.48
N ILE A 4 0.21 -4.95 -5.26
CA ILE A 4 0.83 -3.62 -5.24
C ILE A 4 0.03 -2.70 -6.18
N ASP A 5 -0.20 -1.45 -5.78
CA ASP A 5 -0.80 -0.42 -6.65
C ASP A 5 0.23 0.03 -7.71
N GLU A 6 0.42 -0.83 -8.71
CA GLU A 6 1.36 -0.58 -9.81
C GLU A 6 0.88 0.55 -10.73
N GLU A 7 -0.44 0.74 -10.86
CA GLU A 7 -1.02 1.78 -11.72
C GLU A 7 -0.55 3.16 -11.25
N LYS A 8 -0.61 3.41 -9.95
CA LYS A 8 -0.13 4.67 -9.36
C LYS A 8 1.35 4.91 -9.64
N ILE A 9 2.20 3.87 -9.60
CA ILE A 9 3.62 3.99 -9.94
C ILE A 9 3.79 4.39 -11.41
N PHE A 10 3.11 3.70 -12.32
CA PHE A 10 3.22 3.98 -13.74
C PHE A 10 2.71 5.38 -14.09
N ASP A 11 1.58 5.80 -13.54
CA ASP A 11 1.04 7.15 -13.73
C ASP A 11 2.00 8.25 -13.27
N ILE A 12 2.67 8.03 -12.13
CA ILE A 12 3.67 8.97 -11.62
C ILE A 12 4.89 9.04 -12.55
N ILE A 13 5.39 7.89 -13.02
CA ILE A 13 6.52 7.85 -13.95
C ILE A 13 6.15 8.55 -15.28
N GLU A 14 4.96 8.30 -15.81
CA GLU A 14 4.49 8.90 -17.07
C GLU A 14 4.26 10.41 -16.95
N THR A 15 3.81 10.88 -15.79
CA THR A 15 3.55 12.30 -15.52
C THR A 15 4.82 13.07 -15.20
N ARG A 16 5.65 12.55 -14.26
CA ARG A 16 6.86 13.24 -13.78
C ARG A 16 8.09 13.03 -14.66
N LYS A 17 8.10 11.94 -15.44
CA LYS A 17 9.20 11.54 -16.35
C LYS A 17 10.57 11.54 -15.66
N PRO A 18 10.72 10.86 -14.51
CA PRO A 18 11.98 10.86 -13.79
C PRO A 18 13.09 10.21 -14.62
N VAL A 19 14.33 10.66 -14.42
CA VAL A 19 15.50 10.07 -15.09
C VAL A 19 15.97 8.78 -14.43
N SER A 20 15.57 8.52 -13.19
CA SER A 20 15.88 7.31 -12.45
C SER A 20 14.90 7.11 -11.28
N VAL A 21 14.66 5.87 -10.88
CA VAL A 21 13.79 5.55 -9.74
C VAL A 21 14.42 4.50 -8.83
N ALA A 22 14.08 4.54 -7.55
CA ALA A 22 14.36 3.48 -6.60
C ALA A 22 13.05 2.94 -6.02
N LEU A 23 13.02 1.67 -5.69
CA LEU A 23 11.89 1.00 -5.05
C LEU A 23 12.38 0.27 -3.82
N ASN A 24 11.62 0.34 -2.73
CA ASN A 24 11.80 -0.51 -1.56
C ASN A 24 10.45 -0.98 -1.01
N GLY A 25 10.49 -1.92 -0.08
CA GLY A 25 9.30 -2.46 0.56
C GLY A 25 9.66 -3.50 1.60
N PRO A 26 8.67 -4.03 2.34
CA PRO A 26 8.88 -5.09 3.31
C PRO A 26 9.51 -6.33 2.69
N ASP A 27 10.30 -7.08 3.46
CA ASP A 27 10.99 -8.30 3.02
C ASP A 27 10.07 -9.29 2.30
N GLY A 28 8.84 -9.45 2.79
CA GLY A 28 7.85 -10.34 2.18
C GLY A 28 7.39 -9.92 0.78
N LEU A 29 7.58 -8.66 0.40
CA LEU A 29 7.24 -8.13 -0.92
C LEU A 29 8.45 -8.00 -1.85
N LEU A 30 9.68 -8.14 -1.37
CA LEU A 30 10.89 -7.94 -2.17
C LEU A 30 10.90 -8.70 -3.51
N PRO A 31 10.45 -9.96 -3.61
CA PRO A 31 10.39 -10.64 -4.92
C PRO A 31 9.47 -9.94 -5.92
N LYS A 32 8.33 -9.42 -5.46
CA LYS A 32 7.39 -8.66 -6.31
C LYS A 32 7.94 -7.28 -6.68
N VAL A 33 8.57 -6.61 -5.70
CA VAL A 33 9.22 -5.31 -5.92
C VAL A 33 10.36 -5.43 -6.91
N GLN A 34 11.15 -6.52 -6.84
CA GLN A 34 12.22 -6.82 -7.79
C GLN A 34 11.69 -6.99 -9.23
N ASP A 35 10.64 -7.80 -9.40
CA ASP A 35 10.00 -7.97 -10.71
C ASP A 35 9.50 -6.65 -11.26
N LEU A 36 8.80 -5.86 -10.44
CA LEU A 36 8.31 -4.54 -10.80
C LEU A 36 9.46 -3.60 -11.20
N THR A 37 10.57 -3.60 -10.44
CA THR A 37 11.76 -2.80 -10.74
C THR A 37 12.32 -3.14 -12.12
N LEU A 38 12.44 -4.42 -12.44
CA LEU A 38 12.93 -4.87 -13.75
C LEU A 38 11.97 -4.45 -14.89
N ARG A 39 10.65 -4.57 -14.66
CA ARG A 39 9.64 -4.15 -15.65
C ARG A 39 9.67 -2.64 -15.90
N ILE A 40 9.85 -1.82 -14.87
CA ILE A 40 9.99 -0.36 -14.99
C ILE A 40 11.22 -0.03 -15.85
N GLY A 41 12.38 -0.57 -15.50
CA GLY A 41 13.60 -0.32 -16.26
C GLY A 41 13.46 -0.69 -17.73
N LYS A 42 12.84 -1.84 -18.02
CA LYS A 42 12.59 -2.30 -19.39
C LYS A 42 11.56 -1.45 -20.14
N LYS A 43 10.45 -1.08 -19.47
CA LYS A 43 9.34 -0.33 -20.09
C LYS A 43 9.74 1.11 -20.43
N TYR A 44 10.44 1.78 -19.52
CA TYR A 44 10.71 3.21 -19.63
C TYR A 44 12.15 3.52 -20.07
N GLY A 45 13.05 2.53 -20.10
CA GLY A 45 14.45 2.73 -20.49
C GLY A 45 15.25 3.59 -19.49
N ILE A 46 14.83 3.65 -18.23
CA ILE A 46 15.48 4.41 -17.17
C ILE A 46 16.12 3.47 -16.15
N PRO A 47 17.19 3.89 -15.44
CA PRO A 47 17.70 3.17 -14.28
C PRO A 47 16.63 3.01 -13.23
N ALA A 48 16.36 1.76 -12.84
CA ALA A 48 15.45 1.40 -11.77
C ALA A 48 16.19 0.51 -10.77
N TYR A 49 16.20 0.89 -9.51
CA TYR A 49 16.98 0.26 -8.45
C TYR A 49 16.08 -0.39 -7.41
N LEU A 50 16.36 -1.63 -7.05
CA LEU A 50 15.78 -2.26 -5.86
C LEU A 50 16.66 -1.92 -4.66
N LEU A 51 16.11 -1.29 -3.64
CA LEU A 51 16.74 -1.14 -2.34
C LEU A 51 16.27 -2.32 -1.45
N ALA A 52 17.16 -3.29 -1.27
CA ALA A 52 16.83 -4.54 -0.61
C ALA A 52 17.14 -4.53 0.91
N ASP A 53 17.42 -3.37 1.47
CA ASP A 53 17.55 -3.23 2.92
C ASP A 53 16.19 -3.45 3.59
N THR A 54 16.19 -4.12 4.73
CA THR A 54 14.98 -4.39 5.51
C THR A 54 14.30 -3.08 5.90
N THR A 55 13.02 -2.94 5.57
CA THR A 55 12.18 -1.80 5.96
C THR A 55 11.00 -2.29 6.79
N TRP A 56 10.92 -1.82 8.04
CA TRP A 56 9.90 -2.22 8.99
C TRP A 56 8.69 -1.27 9.03
N GLY A 57 8.85 -0.08 8.47
CA GLY A 57 7.80 0.93 8.48
C GLY A 57 8.26 2.27 7.91
N THR A 58 7.43 3.28 8.05
CA THR A 58 7.70 4.64 7.55
C THR A 58 8.84 5.36 8.25
N CYS A 59 9.24 4.89 9.44
CA CYS A 59 10.42 5.42 10.14
C CYS A 59 11.74 4.91 9.57
N ASP A 60 11.67 3.94 8.65
CA ASP A 60 12.82 3.16 8.16
C ASP A 60 12.97 3.29 6.65
N LEU A 61 12.61 4.47 6.13
CA LEU A 61 12.72 4.77 4.71
C LEU A 61 14.18 4.82 4.27
N ASN A 62 14.53 4.10 3.22
CA ASN A 62 15.89 4.06 2.68
C ASN A 62 16.19 5.28 1.76
N SER A 63 15.84 6.49 2.23
CA SER A 63 16.11 7.74 1.51
C SER A 63 17.60 7.94 1.23
N ASN A 64 18.47 7.51 2.14
CA ASN A 64 19.91 7.60 1.95
C ASN A 64 20.40 6.70 0.82
N GLY A 65 19.90 5.46 0.72
CA GLY A 65 20.21 4.57 -0.39
C GLY A 65 19.79 5.14 -1.73
N ALA A 66 18.57 5.70 -1.79
CA ALA A 66 18.09 6.37 -3.00
C ALA A 66 18.99 7.58 -3.40
N LYS A 67 19.43 8.40 -2.43
CA LYS A 67 20.33 9.53 -2.66
C LYS A 67 21.70 9.08 -3.17
N VAL A 68 22.29 8.04 -2.61
CA VAL A 68 23.59 7.47 -3.06
C VAL A 68 23.50 7.00 -4.52
N LEU A 69 22.37 6.44 -4.93
CA LEU A 69 22.13 5.99 -6.30
C LEU A 69 21.68 7.12 -7.24
N ASN A 70 21.54 8.35 -6.75
CA ASN A 70 20.96 9.48 -7.47
C ASN A 70 19.57 9.13 -8.06
N ALA A 71 18.77 8.35 -7.33
CA ALA A 71 17.41 8.09 -7.73
C ALA A 71 16.55 9.36 -7.52
N GLU A 72 15.86 9.78 -8.57
CA GLU A 72 15.05 11.00 -8.53
C GLU A 72 13.75 10.78 -7.73
N ILE A 73 13.18 9.59 -7.80
CA ILE A 73 12.00 9.19 -7.02
C ILE A 73 12.30 7.90 -6.26
N LEU A 74 11.89 7.86 -5.00
CA LEU A 74 11.83 6.65 -4.19
C LEU A 74 10.37 6.23 -3.98
N PHE A 75 9.98 5.09 -4.54
CA PHE A 75 8.70 4.45 -4.24
C PHE A 75 8.85 3.52 -3.03
N ASN A 76 8.20 3.88 -1.93
CA ASN A 76 8.10 3.02 -0.76
C ASN A 76 6.79 2.24 -0.80
N ILE A 77 6.89 0.92 -0.91
CA ILE A 77 5.76 0.02 -1.20
C ILE A 77 5.30 -0.66 0.09
N GLY A 78 3.99 -0.68 0.32
CA GLY A 78 3.34 -1.45 1.38
C GLY A 78 3.41 -0.81 2.76
N HIS A 79 3.97 0.39 2.90
CA HIS A 79 3.90 1.17 4.12
C HIS A 79 3.00 2.38 3.93
N THR A 80 2.20 2.67 4.95
CA THR A 80 1.33 3.85 4.99
C THR A 80 1.76 4.74 6.13
N SER A 81 1.72 6.04 5.94
CA SER A 81 2.00 6.99 7.00
C SER A 81 0.90 8.01 7.15
N SER A 82 0.58 8.32 8.39
CA SER A 82 -0.23 9.49 8.76
C SER A 82 0.56 10.79 8.79
N MET A 83 1.88 10.76 8.54
CA MET A 83 2.71 11.97 8.50
C MET A 83 2.53 12.68 7.17
N GLU A 84 2.18 13.96 7.23
CA GLU A 84 1.96 14.80 6.04
C GLU A 84 3.26 15.23 5.33
N THR A 85 4.42 15.04 5.97
CA THR A 85 5.70 15.54 5.46
C THR A 85 6.71 14.42 5.24
N PHE A 86 6.75 13.91 4.03
CA PHE A 86 7.92 13.18 3.52
C PHE A 86 8.79 14.11 2.66
N GLU A 87 10.03 13.67 2.40
CA GLU A 87 10.83 14.28 1.36
C GLU A 87 10.03 14.25 0.05
N GLU A 88 10.05 15.35 -0.73
CA GLU A 88 9.23 15.53 -1.95
C GLU A 88 9.40 14.43 -2.99
N ASN A 89 10.52 13.72 -2.94
CA ASN A 89 10.86 12.63 -3.83
C ASN A 89 10.50 11.23 -3.31
N VAL A 90 9.95 11.11 -2.09
CA VAL A 90 9.50 9.83 -1.52
C VAL A 90 7.99 9.70 -1.70
N ILE A 91 7.57 8.65 -2.37
CA ILE A 91 6.16 8.39 -2.69
C ILE A 91 5.74 7.06 -2.07
N MET A 92 4.69 7.12 -1.25
CA MET A 92 4.08 5.94 -0.67
C MET A 92 3.16 5.26 -1.66
N ILE A 93 3.36 3.96 -1.83
CA ILE A 93 2.57 3.09 -2.70
C ILE A 93 1.88 2.05 -1.86
N ASP A 94 0.56 2.00 -1.99
CA ASP A 94 -0.24 1.05 -1.24
C ASP A 94 -0.05 -0.38 -1.75
N ALA A 95 -0.19 -1.33 -0.83
CA ALA A 95 -0.26 -2.74 -1.14
C ALA A 95 -1.43 -3.35 -0.36
N PHE A 96 -2.33 -4.00 -1.07
CA PHE A 96 -3.58 -4.51 -0.53
C PHE A 96 -3.59 -6.04 -0.51
N ASP A 97 -4.21 -6.62 0.51
CA ASP A 97 -4.50 -8.05 0.50
C ASP A 97 -5.83 -8.32 -0.23
N ASP A 98 -5.84 -9.33 -1.06
CA ASP A 98 -7.02 -9.80 -1.80
C ASP A 98 -7.84 -10.86 -1.03
N ILE A 99 -7.59 -11.01 0.27
CA ILE A 99 -8.37 -11.92 1.13
C ILE A 99 -9.82 -11.42 1.22
N SER A 100 -10.78 -12.31 0.91
CA SER A 100 -12.20 -12.01 1.15
C SER A 100 -12.56 -12.18 2.61
N PHE A 101 -13.22 -11.18 3.18
CA PHE A 101 -13.77 -11.20 4.53
C PHE A 101 -15.24 -11.66 4.58
N ASP A 102 -15.85 -12.06 3.47
CA ASP A 102 -17.28 -12.40 3.38
C ASP A 102 -17.71 -13.44 4.42
N LYS A 103 -17.00 -14.57 4.50
CA LYS A 103 -17.32 -15.66 5.44
C LYS A 103 -17.19 -15.23 6.91
N VAL A 104 -16.20 -14.39 7.23
CA VAL A 104 -16.00 -13.89 8.60
C VAL A 104 -17.09 -12.90 8.93
N THR A 105 -17.39 -11.98 8.01
CA THR A 105 -18.43 -10.97 8.16
C THR A 105 -19.79 -11.63 8.40
N GLU A 106 -20.14 -12.65 7.60
CA GLU A 106 -21.39 -13.42 7.79
C GLU A 106 -21.51 -14.08 9.17
N LYS A 107 -20.44 -14.70 9.65
CA LYS A 107 -20.41 -15.31 10.98
C LYS A 107 -20.54 -14.29 12.11
N CYS A 108 -19.96 -13.11 11.93
CA CYS A 108 -20.03 -12.04 12.93
C CYS A 108 -21.43 -11.43 13.05
N VAL A 109 -22.25 -11.46 12.00
CA VAL A 109 -23.60 -10.89 12.00
C VAL A 109 -24.47 -11.42 13.16
N GLU A 110 -24.42 -12.73 13.44
CA GLU A 110 -25.23 -13.32 14.53
C GLU A 110 -24.89 -12.72 15.90
N LEU A 111 -23.61 -12.40 16.11
CA LEU A 111 -23.11 -11.81 17.37
C LEU A 111 -23.34 -10.30 17.45
N LEU A 112 -23.43 -9.63 16.30
CA LEU A 112 -23.40 -8.17 16.18
C LEU A 112 -24.77 -7.56 15.89
N ARG A 113 -25.77 -8.34 15.48
CA ARG A 113 -27.10 -7.86 15.12
C ARG A 113 -27.71 -6.99 16.22
N GLY A 114 -28.24 -5.84 15.84
CA GLY A 114 -28.83 -4.86 16.75
C GLY A 114 -27.82 -4.04 17.57
N LYS A 115 -26.52 -4.28 17.38
CA LYS A 115 -25.47 -3.51 18.08
C LYS A 115 -24.96 -2.38 17.21
N THR A 116 -24.37 -1.39 17.87
CA THR A 116 -23.54 -0.34 17.23
C THR A 116 -22.07 -0.72 17.45
N ILE A 117 -21.31 -0.80 16.37
CA ILE A 117 -19.88 -1.13 16.40
C ILE A 117 -19.04 -0.08 15.70
N SER A 118 -17.77 0.00 16.07
CA SER A 118 -16.75 0.70 15.28
C SER A 118 -15.96 -0.32 14.48
N LEU A 119 -15.88 -0.12 13.17
CA LEU A 119 -15.07 -0.92 12.25
C LEU A 119 -13.74 -0.19 12.02
N ILE A 120 -12.65 -0.88 12.28
CA ILE A 120 -11.28 -0.39 12.07
C ILE A 120 -10.48 -1.46 11.32
N THR A 121 -9.52 -1.03 10.54
CA THR A 121 -8.63 -1.92 9.79
C THR A 121 -7.26 -1.27 9.61
N ASP A 122 -6.27 -2.06 9.22
CA ASP A 122 -5.00 -1.57 8.71
C ASP A 122 -5.11 -1.14 7.24
N SER A 123 -4.03 -0.57 6.71
CA SER A 123 -3.99 -0.07 5.34
C SER A 123 -4.14 -1.17 4.28
N GLN A 124 -3.72 -2.41 4.61
CA GLN A 124 -3.75 -3.52 3.65
C GLN A 124 -5.17 -3.96 3.30
N HIS A 125 -6.15 -3.64 4.14
CA HIS A 125 -7.56 -4.05 3.96
C HIS A 125 -8.52 -2.87 3.79
N LEU A 126 -8.01 -1.64 3.66
CA LEU A 126 -8.83 -0.43 3.49
C LEU A 126 -9.76 -0.51 2.29
N ASN A 127 -9.34 -1.16 1.22
CA ASN A 127 -10.12 -1.37 0.00
C ASN A 127 -11.40 -2.20 0.24
N GLN A 128 -11.52 -2.92 1.36
CA GLN A 128 -12.66 -3.78 1.67
C GLN A 128 -13.58 -3.19 2.76
N ILE A 129 -13.16 -2.14 3.46
CA ILE A 129 -13.86 -1.65 4.66
C ILE A 129 -15.30 -1.21 4.37
N GLU A 130 -15.53 -0.55 3.24
CA GLU A 130 -16.86 -0.10 2.84
C GLU A 130 -17.78 -1.27 2.46
N LEU A 131 -17.23 -2.30 1.81
CA LEU A 131 -17.99 -3.51 1.49
C LEU A 131 -18.40 -4.26 2.74
N ILE A 132 -17.48 -4.42 3.69
CA ILE A 132 -17.76 -5.06 4.99
C ILE A 132 -18.83 -4.26 5.75
N LYS A 133 -18.70 -2.93 5.81
CA LYS A 133 -19.69 -2.06 6.43
C LYS A 133 -21.08 -2.27 5.82
N LYS A 134 -21.18 -2.18 4.51
CA LYS A 134 -22.45 -2.37 3.79
C LYS A 134 -23.09 -3.72 4.11
N THR A 135 -22.29 -4.79 4.05
CA THR A 135 -22.78 -6.15 4.34
C THR A 135 -23.32 -6.28 5.78
N LEU A 136 -22.66 -5.67 6.75
CA LEU A 136 -23.09 -5.67 8.14
C LEU A 136 -24.35 -4.83 8.36
N GLU A 137 -24.45 -3.65 7.74
CA GLU A 137 -25.61 -2.75 7.85
C GLU A 137 -26.88 -3.37 7.24
N GLU A 138 -26.76 -4.02 6.08
CA GLU A 138 -27.87 -4.75 5.44
C GLU A 138 -28.42 -5.87 6.33
N LYS A 139 -27.64 -6.37 7.28
CA LYS A 139 -28.04 -7.42 8.23
C LYS A 139 -28.40 -6.91 9.62
N GLY A 140 -28.57 -5.58 9.77
CA GLY A 140 -29.08 -4.95 11.00
C GLY A 140 -28.00 -4.66 12.05
N VAL A 141 -26.75 -4.50 11.65
CA VAL A 141 -25.67 -4.01 12.50
C VAL A 141 -25.45 -2.50 12.20
N ASN A 142 -25.36 -1.66 13.22
CA ASN A 142 -25.04 -0.24 13.02
C ASN A 142 -23.53 -0.04 13.03
N VAL A 143 -22.93 0.35 11.89
CA VAL A 143 -21.47 0.41 11.71
C VAL A 143 -20.97 1.84 11.58
N LYS A 144 -20.00 2.19 12.40
CA LYS A 144 -19.23 3.43 12.28
C LYS A 144 -17.81 3.10 11.84
N ILE A 145 -17.30 3.78 10.81
CA ILE A 145 -15.87 3.73 10.45
C ILE A 145 -15.19 4.87 11.19
N GLY A 146 -14.10 4.56 11.89
CA GLY A 146 -13.25 5.57 12.51
C GLY A 146 -12.62 6.45 11.43
N LYS A 147 -12.51 7.76 11.69
CA LYS A 147 -11.63 8.62 10.88
C LYS A 147 -10.22 8.42 11.43
N GLY A 148 -9.28 7.98 10.58
CA GLY A 148 -7.87 7.95 10.88
C GLY A 148 -7.27 9.36 10.84
#